data_6e7673fb333645592838162933600d94
#
_entry.id   6e7673fb333645592838162933600d94
#
_cell.length_a   1.000
_cell.length_b   1.000
_cell.length_c   1.000
_cell.angle_alpha   90.00
_cell.angle_beta   90.00
_cell.angle_gamma   90.00
#
_symmetry.space_group_name_H-M   'P 1'
#
loop_
_entity.id
_entity.type
_entity.pdbx_description
1 polymer ?
#
loop_
_entity_poly.entity_id
_entity_poly.type
_entity_poly.pdbx_seq_one_letter_code
_entity_poly.pdbx_strand_id
1 'polypeptide(L)'
;MAKKLKPVHPGEILREEFMAPRGLSMNKLAMDLHVPVTRIAEIYHERRAITTDTALRLARYFNMSAAFWVNLQWRYELEVAEDRGAARIARDVQPLEVSAR
;
A
#
# COMPACT_ATOMS: atom_id res chain seq x y z
N MET A 1 -8.52 -11.25 24.60
CA MET A 1 -8.11 -9.99 23.99
C MET A 1 -7.51 -10.22 22.61
N ALA A 2 -8.02 -9.51 21.64
CA ALA A 2 -7.55 -9.68 20.27
C ALA A 2 -6.19 -9.01 20.08
N LYS A 3 -5.31 -9.72 19.43
CA LYS A 3 -4.01 -9.19 19.08
C LYS A 3 -4.14 -8.31 17.85
N LYS A 4 -3.55 -7.12 17.90
CA LYS A 4 -3.58 -6.24 16.76
C LYS A 4 -2.66 -6.76 15.66
N LEU A 5 -3.19 -6.85 14.46
CA LEU A 5 -2.41 -7.32 13.34
C LEU A 5 -1.58 -6.18 12.76
N LYS A 6 -0.43 -6.57 12.25
CA LYS A 6 0.45 -5.63 11.60
C LYS A 6 -0.18 -5.15 10.30
N PRO A 7 -0.05 -3.87 9.97
CA PRO A 7 -0.55 -3.40 8.68
C PRO A 7 0.13 -4.14 7.52
N VAL A 8 -0.64 -4.43 6.48
CA VAL A 8 -0.15 -5.15 5.32
C VAL A 8 0.34 -4.17 4.28
N HIS A 9 1.64 -4.25 3.96
CA HIS A 9 2.21 -3.40 2.92
C HIS A 9 1.79 -3.92 1.54
N PRO A 10 1.46 -3.02 0.59
CA PRO A 10 1.07 -3.46 -0.76
C PRO A 10 2.12 -4.34 -1.44
N GLY A 11 3.40 -4.19 -1.07
CA GLY A 11 4.46 -5.02 -1.60
C GLY A 11 4.28 -6.48 -1.26
N GLU A 12 3.74 -6.77 -0.08
CA GLU A 12 3.47 -8.15 0.30
C GLU A 12 2.41 -8.74 -0.61
N ILE A 13 1.35 -7.98 -0.91
CA ILE A 13 0.29 -8.44 -1.80
C ILE A 13 0.84 -8.66 -3.21
N LEU A 14 1.65 -7.72 -3.69
CA LEU A 14 2.29 -7.87 -5.00
C LEU A 14 3.13 -9.15 -5.06
N ARG A 15 3.97 -9.34 -4.06
CA ARG A 15 4.88 -10.49 -4.00
C ARG A 15 4.13 -11.81 -3.89
N GLU A 16 3.21 -11.91 -2.93
CA GLU A 16 2.60 -13.19 -2.59
C GLU A 16 1.40 -13.55 -3.46
N GLU A 17 0.61 -12.55 -3.87
CA GLU A 17 -0.63 -12.82 -4.57
C GLU A 17 -0.52 -12.67 -6.08
N PHE A 18 0.44 -11.89 -6.56
CA PHE A 18 0.54 -11.60 -7.99
C PHE A 18 1.80 -12.15 -8.63
N MET A 19 2.93 -12.05 -7.96
CA MET A 19 4.20 -12.49 -8.56
C MET A 19 4.47 -13.97 -8.33
N ALA A 20 4.37 -14.41 -7.08
CA ALA A 20 4.70 -15.80 -6.75
C ALA A 20 3.84 -16.81 -7.51
N PRO A 21 2.51 -16.68 -7.58
CA PRO A 21 1.71 -17.67 -8.30
C PRO A 21 2.01 -17.74 -9.79
N ARG A 22 2.55 -16.67 -10.36
CA ARG A 22 2.86 -16.61 -11.80
C ARG A 22 4.32 -16.84 -12.11
N GLY A 23 5.12 -17.08 -11.09
CA GLY A 23 6.56 -17.23 -11.29
C GLY A 23 7.23 -15.99 -11.85
N LEU A 24 6.68 -14.81 -11.56
CA LEU A 24 7.22 -13.55 -12.07
C LEU A 24 8.41 -13.10 -11.22
N SER A 25 9.53 -12.84 -11.90
CA SER A 25 10.68 -12.25 -11.23
C SER A 25 10.53 -10.73 -11.17
N MET A 26 11.29 -10.10 -10.29
CA MET A 26 11.31 -8.65 -10.22
C MET A 26 11.79 -8.04 -11.53
N ASN A 27 12.81 -8.64 -12.16
CA ASN A 27 13.32 -8.14 -13.45
C ASN A 27 12.26 -8.20 -14.53
N LYS A 28 11.58 -9.34 -14.62
CA LYS A 28 10.54 -9.50 -15.64
C LYS A 28 9.42 -8.50 -15.45
N LEU A 29 8.94 -8.35 -14.22
CA LEU A 29 7.86 -7.41 -13.94
C LEU A 29 8.29 -5.99 -14.28
N ALA A 30 9.48 -5.58 -13.82
CA ALA A 30 9.97 -4.23 -14.08
C ALA A 30 10.08 -3.97 -15.59
N MET A 31 10.61 -4.93 -16.32
CA MET A 31 10.75 -4.80 -17.76
C MET A 31 9.39 -4.64 -18.43
N ASP A 32 8.45 -5.48 -18.05
CA ASP A 32 7.12 -5.44 -18.65
C ASP A 32 6.35 -4.18 -18.29
N LEU A 33 6.58 -3.62 -17.11
CA LEU A 33 5.95 -2.38 -16.70
C LEU A 33 6.68 -1.13 -17.21
N HIS A 34 7.87 -1.32 -17.79
CA HIS A 34 8.71 -0.20 -18.25
C HIS A 34 9.09 0.74 -17.11
N VAL A 35 9.53 0.15 -16.00
CA VAL A 35 10.05 0.90 -14.86
C VAL A 35 11.38 0.31 -14.45
N PRO A 36 12.22 1.08 -13.72
CA PRO A 36 13.49 0.53 -13.22
C PRO A 36 13.24 -0.64 -12.28
N VAL A 37 14.12 -1.64 -12.33
CA VAL A 37 13.98 -2.81 -11.46
C VAL A 37 14.09 -2.41 -9.99
N THR A 38 14.83 -1.34 -9.68
CA THR A 38 14.93 -0.88 -8.30
C THR A 38 13.59 -0.44 -7.75
N ARG A 39 12.71 0.13 -8.59
CA ARG A 39 11.37 0.50 -8.13
C ARG A 39 10.61 -0.73 -7.67
N ILE A 40 10.64 -1.79 -8.50
CA ILE A 40 9.93 -3.03 -8.16
C ILE A 40 10.57 -3.70 -6.94
N ALA A 41 11.90 -3.75 -6.89
CA ALA A 41 12.59 -4.37 -5.77
C ALA A 41 12.26 -3.68 -4.45
N GLU A 42 12.19 -2.36 -4.45
CA GLU A 42 11.89 -1.64 -3.23
C GLU A 42 10.45 -1.85 -2.77
N ILE A 43 9.52 -1.92 -3.72
CA ILE A 43 8.13 -2.24 -3.39
C ILE A 43 8.03 -3.68 -2.87
N TYR A 44 8.68 -4.61 -3.57
CA TYR A 44 8.71 -6.03 -3.21
C TYR A 44 9.20 -6.24 -1.78
N HIS A 45 10.22 -5.48 -1.39
CA HIS A 45 10.79 -5.57 -0.05
C HIS A 45 10.15 -4.59 0.93
N GLU A 46 9.03 -4.00 0.55
CA GLU A 46 8.21 -3.15 1.43
C GLU A 46 8.93 -1.89 1.90
N ARG A 47 9.81 -1.39 1.07
CA ARG A 47 10.57 -0.17 1.39
C ARG A 47 10.12 1.05 0.60
N ARG A 48 9.13 0.89 -0.27
CA ARG A 48 8.65 1.99 -1.11
C ARG A 48 7.15 1.85 -1.33
N ALA A 49 6.47 3.00 -1.33
CA ALA A 49 5.04 3.06 -1.58
C ALA A 49 4.73 2.79 -3.06
N ILE A 50 3.54 2.25 -3.31
CA ILE A 50 3.01 2.17 -4.66
C ILE A 50 2.37 3.51 -4.98
N THR A 51 2.99 4.24 -5.92
CA THR A 51 2.45 5.51 -6.38
C THR A 51 1.30 5.28 -7.36
N THR A 52 0.57 6.35 -7.67
CA THR A 52 -0.50 6.28 -8.64
C THR A 52 0.01 5.79 -10.00
N ASP A 53 1.19 6.25 -10.42
CA ASP A 53 1.79 5.79 -11.68
C ASP A 53 2.01 4.29 -11.66
N THR A 54 2.61 3.77 -10.60
CA THR A 54 2.86 2.32 -10.49
C THR A 54 1.54 1.55 -10.44
N ALA A 55 0.54 2.10 -9.72
CA ALA A 55 -0.78 1.46 -9.65
C ALA A 55 -1.42 1.34 -11.03
N LEU A 56 -1.30 2.37 -11.86
CA LEU A 56 -1.84 2.33 -13.21
C LEU A 56 -1.14 1.28 -14.07
N ARG A 57 0.18 1.16 -13.93
CA ARG A 57 0.93 0.18 -14.70
C ARG A 57 0.61 -1.25 -14.26
N LEU A 58 0.50 -1.48 -12.96
CA LEU A 58 0.13 -2.79 -12.44
C LEU A 58 -1.29 -3.17 -12.87
N ALA A 59 -2.21 -2.20 -12.83
CA ALA A 59 -3.59 -2.44 -13.23
C ALA A 59 -3.67 -2.86 -14.69
N ARG A 60 -2.94 -2.16 -15.54
CA ARG A 60 -2.91 -2.49 -16.97
C ARG A 60 -2.32 -3.87 -17.20
N TYR A 61 -1.21 -4.15 -16.54
CA TYR A 61 -0.48 -5.40 -16.72
C TYR A 61 -1.28 -6.61 -16.26
N PHE A 62 -1.89 -6.51 -15.08
CA PHE A 62 -2.67 -7.61 -14.51
C PHE A 62 -4.15 -7.54 -14.88
N ASN A 63 -4.53 -6.58 -15.71
CA ASN A 63 -5.90 -6.42 -16.22
C ASN A 63 -6.89 -6.30 -15.06
N MET A 64 -6.67 -5.30 -14.22
CA MET A 64 -7.47 -5.09 -13.03
C MET A 64 -7.59 -3.59 -12.75
N SER A 65 -8.29 -3.23 -11.67
CA SER A 65 -8.51 -1.84 -11.32
C SER A 65 -7.28 -1.23 -10.64
N ALA A 66 -6.89 -0.03 -11.06
CA ALA A 66 -5.83 0.71 -10.38
C ALA A 66 -6.25 1.07 -8.95
N ALA A 67 -7.55 1.25 -8.72
CA ALA A 67 -8.05 1.58 -7.37
C ALA A 67 -7.67 0.50 -6.36
N PHE A 68 -7.59 -0.76 -6.78
CA PHE A 68 -7.17 -1.83 -5.88
C PHE A 68 -5.82 -1.51 -5.25
N TRP A 69 -4.84 -1.12 -6.08
CA TRP A 69 -3.49 -0.82 -5.60
C TRP A 69 -3.43 0.47 -4.79
N VAL A 70 -4.14 1.50 -5.25
CA VAL A 70 -4.19 2.77 -4.55
C VAL A 70 -4.83 2.59 -3.17
N ASN A 71 -5.91 1.82 -3.10
CA ASN A 71 -6.60 1.60 -1.82
C ASN A 71 -5.75 0.76 -0.86
N LEU A 72 -5.00 -0.23 -1.37
CA LEU A 72 -4.09 -1.00 -0.53
C LEU A 72 -3.03 -0.09 0.10
N GLN A 73 -2.46 0.80 -0.72
CA GLN A 73 -1.44 1.71 -0.24
C GLN A 73 -2.01 2.67 0.79
N TRP A 74 -3.19 3.21 0.49
CA TRP A 74 -3.81 4.17 1.40
C TRP A 74 -4.17 3.54 2.73
N ARG A 75 -4.72 2.34 2.69
CA ARG A 75 -5.06 1.62 3.92
C ARG A 75 -3.81 1.36 4.76
N TYR A 76 -2.74 0.94 4.12
CA TYR A 76 -1.49 0.72 4.82
C TYR A 76 -1.00 1.99 5.51
N GLU A 77 -1.00 3.11 4.77
CA GLU A 77 -0.55 4.37 5.34
C GLU A 77 -1.44 4.82 6.49
N LEU A 78 -2.74 4.64 6.35
CA LEU A 78 -3.66 5.02 7.40
C LEU A 78 -3.43 4.21 8.67
N GLU A 79 -3.29 2.89 8.51
CA GLU A 79 -3.08 2.02 9.67
C GLU A 79 -1.75 2.30 10.37
N VAL A 80 -0.70 2.56 9.60
CA VAL A 80 0.59 2.91 10.18
C VAL A 80 0.50 4.23 10.92
N ALA A 81 -0.16 5.21 10.32
CA ALA A 81 -0.31 6.53 10.96
C ALA A 81 -1.12 6.43 12.24
N GLU A 82 -2.17 5.62 12.24
CA GLU A 82 -2.99 5.41 13.43
C GLU A 82 -2.17 4.76 14.54
N ASP A 83 -1.38 3.75 14.19
CA ASP A 83 -0.56 3.05 15.19
C ASP A 83 0.46 3.98 15.82
N ARG A 84 0.99 4.91 15.05
CA ARG A 84 2.06 5.79 15.52
C ARG A 84 1.57 7.05 16.18
N GLY A 85 0.40 7.57 15.78
CA GLY A 85 0.02 8.89 16.17
C GLY A 85 -1.40 9.12 16.63
N ALA A 86 -2.28 8.11 16.61
CA ALA A 86 -3.67 8.34 16.94
C ALA A 86 -3.85 8.89 18.37
N ALA A 87 -3.09 8.35 19.31
CA ALA A 87 -3.21 8.79 20.70
C ALA A 87 -2.79 10.24 20.86
N ARG A 88 -1.72 10.64 20.17
CA ARG A 88 -1.26 12.02 20.25
C ARG A 88 -2.24 12.97 19.59
N ILE A 89 -2.77 12.58 18.44
CA ILE A 89 -3.76 13.41 17.75
C ILE A 89 -5.00 13.56 18.61
N ALA A 90 -5.43 12.49 19.27
CA ALA A 90 -6.60 12.56 20.15
C ALA A 90 -6.38 13.51 21.32
N ARG A 91 -5.15 13.60 21.80
CA ARG A 91 -4.84 14.55 22.87
C ARG A 91 -4.77 15.98 22.35
N ASP A 92 -4.20 16.16 21.17
CA ASP A 92 -3.91 17.51 20.66
C ASP A 92 -5.10 18.13 19.94
N VAL A 93 -5.92 17.31 19.31
CA VAL A 93 -7.03 17.81 18.51
C VAL A 93 -8.34 17.47 19.19
N GLN A 94 -9.02 18.51 19.66
CA GLN A 94 -10.33 18.33 20.26
C GLN A 94 -11.40 18.43 19.19
N PRO A 95 -12.39 17.53 19.20
CA PRO A 95 -13.48 17.65 18.25
C PRO A 95 -14.16 19.01 18.38
N LEU A 96 -14.56 19.56 17.23
CA LEU A 96 -15.30 20.81 17.26
C LEU A 96 -16.60 20.59 18.00
N GLU A 97 -16.84 21.39 19.02
CA GLU A 97 -18.06 21.28 19.79
C GLU A 97 -19.22 21.85 19.01
N VAL A 98 -20.23 21.01 18.77
CA VAL A 98 -21.37 21.44 18.01
C VAL A 98 -22.52 21.73 18.97
N SER A 99 -23.05 22.95 18.90
CA SER A 99 -24.16 23.32 19.72
C SER A 99 -25.39 22.48 19.39
N ALA A 100 -26.12 22.07 20.43
CA ALA A 100 -27.29 21.23 20.26
C ALA A 100 -28.50 21.97 19.77
N ARG A 101 -28.45 23.30 19.61
CA ARG A 101 -29.60 24.08 19.24
C ARG A 101 -29.67 24.38 17.83
#